data_ced6a08dda5eb16d2a5719a215d47633
#
_entry.id   ced6a08dda5eb16d2a5719a215d47633
#
_cell.length_a   1.000
_cell.length_b   1.000
_cell.length_c   1.000
_cell.angle_alpha   90.00
_cell.angle_beta   90.00
_cell.angle_gamma   90.00
#
_symmetry.space_group_name_H-M   'P 1'
#
loop_
_entity.id
_entity.type
_entity.pdbx_description
1 polymer ?
#
loop_
_entity_poly.entity_id
_entity_poly.type
_entity_poly.pdbx_seq_one_letter_code
_entity_poly.pdbx_strand_id
1 'polypeptide(L)'
;AKSKYVVFLPQVLKRLNPDGLVLIDDVFQGGDVAKPFEEIKRGQRAIYRGLHSLFDATFDSPDLTASLLPLGDGLLMIRKK
;
A
#
# COMPACT_ATOMS: atom_id res chain seq x y z
N ALA A 1 8.70 2.78 8.01
CA ALA A 1 7.71 1.94 8.66
C ALA A 1 6.44 1.82 7.83
N LYS A 2 5.81 0.66 7.82
CA LYS A 2 4.64 0.38 6.96
C LYS A 2 3.45 1.30 7.26
N SER A 3 3.30 1.75 8.50
CA SER A 3 2.23 2.68 8.87
C SER A 3 2.39 4.06 8.23
N LYS A 4 3.56 4.37 7.66
CA LYS A 4 3.88 5.67 7.09
C LYS A 4 3.94 5.69 5.56
N TYR A 5 3.64 4.59 4.89
CA TYR A 5 3.70 4.53 3.43
C TYR A 5 2.87 5.62 2.76
N VAL A 6 1.67 5.88 3.25
CA VAL A 6 0.79 6.89 2.66
C VAL A 6 1.38 8.31 2.80
N VAL A 7 2.19 8.54 3.84
CA VAL A 7 2.85 9.84 4.06
C VAL A 7 3.97 10.06 3.04
N PHE A 8 4.74 9.02 2.73
CA PHE A 8 5.87 9.11 1.81
C PHE A 8 5.47 8.99 0.34
N LEU A 9 4.33 8.39 0.05
CA LEU A 9 3.91 8.11 -1.31
C LEU A 9 3.89 9.35 -2.21
N PRO A 10 3.31 10.49 -1.80
CA PRO A 10 3.29 11.67 -2.66
C PRO A 10 4.68 12.16 -3.06
N GLN A 11 5.66 12.06 -2.16
CA GLN A 11 7.03 12.47 -2.43
C GLN A 11 7.70 11.54 -3.45
N VAL A 12 7.47 10.25 -3.33
CA VAL A 12 8.00 9.26 -4.27
C VAL A 12 7.38 9.47 -5.65
N LEU A 13 6.07 9.65 -5.72
CA LEU A 13 5.37 9.84 -6.98
C LEU A 13 5.79 11.14 -7.69
N LYS A 14 6.07 12.18 -6.92
CA LYS A 14 6.51 13.46 -7.47
C LYS A 14 7.84 13.33 -8.22
N ARG A 15 8.72 12.43 -7.77
CA ARG A 15 10.03 12.19 -8.39
C ARG A 15 9.99 11.16 -9.51
N LEU A 16 8.87 10.48 -9.66
CA LEU A 16 8.73 9.43 -10.66
C LEU A 16 8.43 10.03 -12.02
N ASN A 17 9.07 9.50 -13.06
CA ASN A 17 8.76 9.88 -14.43
C ASN A 17 7.37 9.35 -14.82
N PRO A 18 6.70 9.94 -15.82
CA PRO A 18 5.50 9.32 -16.39
C PRO A 18 5.79 7.86 -16.76
N ASP A 19 4.84 6.97 -16.50
CA ASP A 19 5.00 5.52 -16.66
C ASP A 19 6.00 4.89 -15.69
N GLY A 20 6.49 5.64 -14.71
CA GLY A 20 7.34 5.11 -13.65
C GLY A 20 6.59 4.11 -12.78
N LEU A 21 7.33 3.17 -12.18
CA LEU A 21 6.78 2.04 -11.43
C LEU A 21 7.31 2.06 -10.00
N VAL A 22 6.40 1.89 -9.04
CA VAL A 22 6.75 1.69 -7.63
C VAL A 22 6.27 0.31 -7.20
N LEU A 23 7.13 -0.43 -6.52
CA LEU A 23 6.80 -1.74 -5.96
C LEU A 23 6.92 -1.67 -4.45
N ILE A 24 5.85 -2.06 -3.74
CA ILE A 24 5.82 -2.10 -2.28
C ILE A 24 5.55 -3.53 -1.86
N ASP A 25 6.50 -4.09 -1.11
CA ASP A 25 6.53 -5.49 -0.71
C ASP A 25 5.81 -5.71 0.64
N ASP A 26 5.46 -6.95 0.91
CA ASP A 26 4.90 -7.41 2.21
C ASP A 26 3.63 -6.64 2.63
N VAL A 27 2.76 -6.32 1.67
CA VAL A 27 1.57 -5.51 1.96
C VAL A 27 0.40 -6.33 2.54
N PHE A 28 0.48 -7.66 2.53
CA PHE A 28 -0.59 -8.50 3.08
C PHE A 28 -0.48 -8.73 4.58
N GLN A 29 0.70 -8.55 5.17
CA GLN A 29 0.94 -8.75 6.61
C GLN A 29 0.44 -10.12 7.07
N GLY A 30 0.88 -11.21 6.41
CA GLY A 30 0.46 -12.56 6.76
C GLY A 30 -1.03 -12.81 6.59
N GLY A 31 -1.70 -11.99 5.76
CA GLY A 31 -3.14 -12.08 5.55
C GLY A 31 -3.97 -11.16 6.43
N ASP A 32 -3.35 -10.44 7.37
CA ASP A 32 -4.08 -9.56 8.30
C ASP A 32 -4.86 -8.46 7.61
N VAL A 33 -4.39 -7.97 6.43
CA VAL A 33 -5.08 -6.89 5.71
C VAL A 33 -6.49 -7.27 5.26
N ALA A 34 -6.77 -8.57 5.14
CA ALA A 34 -8.09 -9.07 4.74
C ALA A 34 -9.03 -9.30 5.93
N LYS A 35 -8.53 -9.17 7.16
CA LYS A 35 -9.32 -9.40 8.37
C LYS A 35 -10.04 -8.14 8.82
N PRO A 36 -11.17 -8.26 9.56
CA PRO A 36 -11.77 -7.11 10.22
C PRO A 36 -10.81 -6.49 11.25
N PHE A 37 -10.90 -5.18 11.43
CA PHE A 37 -10.04 -4.45 12.36
C PHE A 37 -10.04 -5.05 13.77
N GLU A 38 -11.20 -5.51 14.25
CA GLU A 38 -11.37 -6.06 15.60
C GLU A 38 -10.53 -7.31 15.83
N GLU A 39 -10.19 -8.04 14.77
CA GLU A 39 -9.38 -9.25 14.86
C GLU A 39 -7.88 -8.98 14.84
N ILE A 40 -7.48 -7.73 14.62
CA ILE A 40 -6.07 -7.36 14.51
C ILE A 40 -5.50 -7.13 15.92
N LYS A 41 -4.34 -7.71 16.17
CA LYS A 41 -3.62 -7.50 17.43
C LYS A 41 -3.32 -6.01 17.61
N ARG A 42 -3.46 -5.53 18.84
CA ARG A 42 -3.29 -4.12 19.18
C ARG A 42 -1.99 -3.52 18.63
N GLY A 43 -0.89 -4.25 18.76
CA GLY A 43 0.41 -3.80 18.29
C GLY A 43 0.54 -3.73 16.76
N GLN A 44 -0.39 -4.31 16.01
CA GLN A 44 -0.38 -4.33 14.56
C GLN A 44 -1.41 -3.39 13.94
N ARG A 45 -2.22 -2.71 14.74
CA ARG A 45 -3.33 -1.89 14.23
C ARG A 45 -2.86 -0.65 13.47
N ALA A 46 -1.75 -0.03 13.90
CA ALA A 46 -1.20 1.12 13.18
C ALA A 46 -0.74 0.72 11.78
N ILE A 47 -0.09 -0.44 11.66
CA ILE A 47 0.34 -0.98 10.36
C ILE A 47 -0.87 -1.31 9.49
N TYR A 48 -1.88 -1.94 10.07
CA TYR A 48 -3.13 -2.27 9.37
C TYR A 48 -3.79 -1.03 8.79
N ARG A 49 -3.95 0.01 9.62
CA ARG A 49 -4.54 1.28 9.16
C ARG A 49 -3.69 1.94 8.08
N GLY A 50 -2.36 1.92 8.25
CA GLY A 50 -1.44 2.49 7.29
C GLY A 50 -1.53 1.80 5.93
N LEU A 51 -1.61 0.47 5.91
CA LEU A 51 -1.75 -0.28 4.66
C LEU A 51 -3.09 -0.02 3.98
N HIS A 52 -4.19 0.01 4.74
CA HIS A 52 -5.50 0.33 4.17
C HIS A 52 -5.54 1.76 3.63
N SER A 53 -4.93 2.72 4.32
CA SER A 53 -4.80 4.10 3.81
C SER A 53 -4.00 4.14 2.52
N LEU A 54 -2.93 3.35 2.43
CA LEU A 54 -2.12 3.24 1.22
C LEU A 54 -2.95 2.68 0.06
N PHE A 55 -3.72 1.62 0.30
CA PHE A 55 -4.58 1.04 -0.72
C PHE A 55 -5.62 2.04 -1.21
N ASP A 56 -6.29 2.73 -0.29
CA ASP A 56 -7.29 3.74 -0.66
C ASP A 56 -6.66 4.86 -1.48
N ALA A 57 -5.49 5.35 -1.07
CA ALA A 57 -4.80 6.42 -1.77
C ALA A 57 -4.37 6.02 -3.18
N THR A 58 -4.04 4.74 -3.40
CA THR A 58 -3.57 4.28 -4.70
C THR A 58 -4.69 3.81 -5.62
N PHE A 59 -5.64 3.01 -5.09
CA PHE A 59 -6.72 2.48 -5.92
C PHE A 59 -7.76 3.52 -6.28
N ASP A 60 -7.97 4.52 -5.43
CA ASP A 60 -8.96 5.58 -5.68
C ASP A 60 -8.39 6.76 -6.45
N SER A 61 -7.09 6.77 -6.74
CA SER A 61 -6.46 7.88 -7.43
C SER A 61 -6.67 7.79 -8.95
N PRO A 62 -7.19 8.84 -9.61
CA PRO A 62 -7.33 8.84 -11.06
C PRO A 62 -5.99 8.95 -11.80
N ASP A 63 -4.94 9.35 -11.09
CA ASP A 63 -3.61 9.55 -11.68
C ASP A 63 -2.72 8.33 -11.58
N LEU A 64 -3.18 7.29 -10.91
CA LEU A 64 -2.39 6.08 -10.67
C LEU A 64 -3.12 4.85 -11.15
N THR A 65 -2.33 3.86 -11.61
CA THR A 65 -2.79 2.49 -11.81
C THR A 65 -2.15 1.64 -10.72
N ALA A 66 -2.95 0.91 -9.97
CA ALA A 66 -2.47 0.08 -8.87
C ALA A 66 -2.96 -1.35 -9.03
N SER A 67 -2.10 -2.30 -8.69
CA SER A 67 -2.41 -3.74 -8.76
C SER A 67 -1.82 -4.43 -7.53
N LEU A 68 -2.57 -5.36 -6.95
CA LEU A 68 -2.07 -6.25 -5.90
C LEU A 68 -1.73 -7.59 -6.52
N LEU A 69 -0.51 -8.05 -6.30
CA LEU A 69 -0.03 -9.32 -6.82
C LEU A 69 0.19 -10.30 -5.67
N PRO A 70 -0.29 -11.55 -5.80
CA PRO A 70 -0.14 -12.55 -4.74
C PRO A 70 1.24 -13.22 -4.79
N LEU A 71 2.29 -12.43 -4.75
CA LEU A 71 3.68 -12.87 -4.74
C LEU A 71 4.25 -12.64 -3.35
N GLY A 72 4.86 -13.67 -2.76
CA GLY A 72 5.35 -13.59 -1.39
C GLY A 72 4.21 -13.22 -0.43
N ASP A 73 4.44 -12.23 0.43
CA ASP A 73 3.43 -11.70 1.35
C ASP A 73 2.68 -10.50 0.76
N GLY A 74 2.45 -10.51 -0.54
CA GLY A 74 1.74 -9.47 -1.27
C GLY A 74 2.65 -8.37 -1.80
N LEU A 75 2.44 -8.01 -3.05
CA LEU A 75 3.20 -6.95 -3.71
C LEU A 75 2.21 -5.94 -4.28
N LEU A 76 2.35 -4.68 -3.87
CA LEU A 76 1.57 -3.58 -4.45
C LEU A 76 2.39 -2.93 -5.55
N MET A 77 1.86 -2.96 -6.77
CA MET A 77 2.49 -2.34 -7.93
C MET A 77 1.72 -1.08 -8.28
N ILE A 78 2.40 0.05 -8.30
CA ILE A 78 1.81 1.35 -8.59
C ILE A 78 2.50 1.95 -9.81
N ARG A 79 1.70 2.35 -10.80
CA ARG A 79 2.21 3.02 -11.97
C ARG A 79 1.59 4.42 -12.06
N LYS A 80 2.42 5.41 -12.32
CA LYS A 80 1.98 6.78 -12.57
C LYS A 80 1.50 6.89 -14.01
N LYS A 81 0.29 7.38 -14.19
CA LYS A 81 -0.27 7.61 -15.52
C LYS A 81 0.36 8.80 -16.22
#